data_95eb5e5b33660284ca9e314a49698487
#
_entry.id   95eb5e5b33660284ca9e314a49698487
#
_cell.length_a   1.000
_cell.length_b   1.000
_cell.length_c   1.000
_cell.angle_alpha   90.00
_cell.angle_beta   90.00
_cell.angle_gamma   90.00
#
_symmetry.space_group_name_H-M   'P 1'
#
loop_
_entity.id
_entity.type
_entity.pdbx_description
1 polymer ?
#
loop_
_entity_poly.entity_id
_entity_poly.type
_entity_poly.pdbx_seq_one_letter_code
_entity_poly.pdbx_strand_id
1 'polypeptide(L)'
;MRLTKLKTKAIEKQFLAAVFYIDLGSIMNGIASSLAKPTQMRSDEKPRPRSEAKRAKIVDTAIRHFAEHGYSAARVEDIAAELNIAKGSVFQHFKSKDGLFFEAYKKAVRSFPKYMEVPAEFQNQGFFEMLRYWLGCTEHMVRDNWASYRIYLIGNYGTDLALRREINRFLVKEDPYGWNEFVSYGIKRGDLRADLDVEMIGSVLEWTMDRFQDALLTEELDPGLFRKQGSVPEKKESRIQQFLDLLQRAIGSEKVQVHQKRA
;
A
#
# COMPACT_ATOMS: atom_id res chain seq x y z
N MET A 1 -24.05 -5.15 -27.07
CA MET A 1 -22.99 -4.12 -26.93
C MET A 1 -23.04 -3.28 -25.65
N ARG A 2 -24.22 -2.89 -25.09
CA ARG A 2 -24.31 -2.13 -23.82
C ARG A 2 -24.01 -2.95 -22.55
N LEU A 3 -24.35 -4.23 -22.50
CA LEU A 3 -24.11 -5.13 -21.34
C LEU A 3 -22.63 -5.49 -21.15
N THR A 4 -21.85 -5.55 -22.24
CA THR A 4 -20.40 -5.81 -22.19
C THR A 4 -19.65 -4.61 -21.60
N LYS A 5 -20.01 -3.38 -22.00
CA LYS A 5 -19.40 -2.14 -21.45
C LYS A 5 -19.70 -1.91 -19.97
N LEU A 6 -20.87 -2.34 -19.47
CA LEU A 6 -21.22 -2.25 -18.05
C LEU A 6 -20.47 -3.28 -17.20
N LYS A 7 -20.28 -4.50 -17.73
CA LYS A 7 -19.46 -5.53 -17.07
C LYS A 7 -17.97 -5.15 -17.05
N THR A 8 -17.45 -4.57 -18.11
CA THR A 8 -16.06 -4.06 -18.16
C THR A 8 -15.84 -2.93 -17.16
N LYS A 9 -16.76 -1.94 -17.07
CA LYS A 9 -16.66 -0.87 -16.07
C LYS A 9 -16.80 -1.36 -14.62
N ALA A 10 -17.60 -2.39 -14.37
CA ALA A 10 -17.71 -2.98 -13.03
C ALA A 10 -16.45 -3.76 -12.65
N ILE A 11 -15.84 -4.47 -13.60
CA ILE A 11 -14.57 -5.16 -13.45
C ILE A 11 -13.43 -4.16 -13.28
N GLU A 12 -13.41 -3.07 -14.05
CA GLU A 12 -12.45 -1.97 -13.92
C GLU A 12 -12.55 -1.30 -12.54
N LYS A 13 -13.75 -1.09 -12.02
CA LYS A 13 -13.97 -0.49 -10.71
C LYS A 13 -13.60 -1.43 -9.55
N GLN A 14 -13.82 -2.73 -9.71
CA GLN A 14 -13.35 -3.77 -8.77
C GLN A 14 -11.83 -3.96 -8.84
N PHE A 15 -11.25 -3.85 -10.03
CA PHE A 15 -9.81 -3.99 -10.26
C PHE A 15 -9.00 -2.83 -9.62
N LEU A 16 -9.42 -1.58 -9.78
CA LEU A 16 -8.81 -0.43 -9.12
C LEU A 16 -8.94 -0.50 -7.59
N ALA A 17 -9.97 -1.17 -7.10
CA ALA A 17 -10.18 -1.43 -5.70
C ALA A 17 -9.29 -2.54 -5.14
N ALA A 18 -8.94 -3.55 -5.94
CA ALA A 18 -8.21 -4.73 -5.49
C ALA A 18 -6.69 -4.54 -5.44
N VAL A 19 -6.12 -3.74 -6.36
CA VAL A 19 -4.66 -3.59 -6.46
C VAL A 19 -4.08 -2.59 -5.47
N PHE A 20 -4.86 -1.56 -5.08
CA PHE A 20 -4.43 -0.57 -4.09
C PHE A 20 -5.62 0.07 -3.39
N TYR A 21 -6.18 -0.59 -2.39
CA TYR A 21 -7.04 0.02 -1.40
C TYR A 21 -8.38 0.67 -1.84
N ILE A 22 -9.39 0.10 -1.46
CA ILE A 22 -10.81 0.10 -1.72
C ILE A 22 -11.58 1.24 -1.07
N ASP A 23 -12.64 1.68 -1.77
CA ASP A 23 -13.80 2.40 -1.22
C ASP A 23 -14.52 1.57 -0.12
N LEU A 24 -14.17 1.84 1.13
CA LEU A 24 -14.77 1.25 2.34
C LEU A 24 -16.27 1.54 2.49
N GLY A 25 -16.84 2.49 1.75
CA GLY A 25 -18.26 2.84 1.85
C GLY A 25 -19.20 1.78 1.30
N SER A 26 -18.77 1.02 0.29
CA SER A 26 -19.62 0.03 -0.38
C SER A 26 -19.62 -1.33 0.32
N ILE A 27 -18.53 -1.69 1.00
CA ILE A 27 -18.39 -3.00 1.69
C ILE A 27 -19.06 -2.97 3.06
N MET A 28 -19.03 -1.85 3.77
CA MET A 28 -19.69 -1.72 5.07
C MET A 28 -21.21 -1.90 4.98
N ASN A 29 -21.83 -1.56 3.87
CA ASN A 29 -23.27 -1.76 3.65
C ASN A 29 -23.64 -3.21 3.30
N GLY A 30 -22.74 -4.00 2.74
CA GLY A 30 -22.96 -5.42 2.40
C GLY A 30 -22.83 -6.37 3.59
N ILE A 31 -21.94 -6.08 4.53
CA ILE A 31 -21.66 -6.92 5.71
C ILE A 31 -22.72 -6.68 6.82
N ALA A 32 -23.27 -5.49 6.91
CA ALA A 32 -24.31 -5.15 7.90
C ALA A 32 -25.60 -5.95 7.72
N SER A 33 -25.91 -6.45 6.52
CA SER A 33 -27.14 -7.20 6.25
C SER A 33 -27.04 -8.72 6.50
N SER A 34 -25.83 -9.26 6.66
CA SER A 34 -25.62 -10.72 6.79
C SER A 34 -25.39 -11.23 8.23
N LEU A 35 -25.26 -10.37 9.23
CA LEU A 35 -24.90 -10.75 10.59
C LEU A 35 -25.93 -10.35 11.66
N ALA A 36 -27.20 -10.28 11.32
CA ALA A 36 -28.26 -9.98 12.29
C ALA A 36 -28.80 -11.25 12.97
N LYS A 37 -28.17 -11.67 14.09
CA LYS A 37 -28.87 -12.30 15.20
C LYS A 37 -28.40 -11.65 16.51
N PRO A 38 -29.30 -11.21 17.39
CA PRO A 38 -28.97 -10.37 18.52
C PRO A 38 -28.54 -11.22 19.72
N THR A 39 -27.28 -11.12 20.11
CA THR A 39 -26.86 -11.40 21.48
C THR A 39 -26.76 -10.05 22.17
N GLN A 40 -27.59 -9.84 23.18
CA GLN A 40 -27.55 -8.65 24.03
C GLN A 40 -26.17 -8.52 24.68
N MET A 41 -25.38 -7.58 24.19
CA MET A 41 -24.22 -7.03 24.85
C MET A 41 -24.46 -5.55 25.14
N ARG A 42 -24.06 -5.13 26.34
CA ARG A 42 -24.21 -3.80 26.91
C ARG A 42 -23.84 -2.70 25.90
N SER A 43 -24.60 -1.62 25.95
CA SER A 43 -24.51 -0.39 25.18
C SER A 43 -23.08 0.09 24.96
N ASP A 44 -22.50 -0.18 23.78
CA ASP A 44 -21.31 0.52 23.29
C ASP A 44 -21.77 1.92 22.84
N GLU A 45 -21.56 2.87 23.71
CA GLU A 45 -21.77 4.29 23.45
C GLU A 45 -20.90 4.68 22.24
N LYS A 46 -21.51 5.05 21.11
CA LYS A 46 -20.79 5.60 19.95
C LYS A 46 -19.83 6.70 20.46
N PRO A 47 -18.53 6.66 20.11
CA PRO A 47 -17.60 7.66 20.57
C PRO A 47 -18.15 9.05 20.26
N ARG A 48 -18.11 9.96 21.24
CA ARG A 48 -18.60 11.34 21.02
C ARG A 48 -17.75 11.99 19.95
N PRO A 49 -18.30 12.79 19.01
CA PRO A 49 -17.55 13.42 17.90
C PRO A 49 -16.28 14.15 18.34
N ARG A 50 -16.27 14.74 19.55
CA ARG A 50 -15.10 15.38 20.16
C ARG A 50 -13.98 14.39 20.52
N SER A 51 -14.32 13.15 20.89
CA SER A 51 -13.35 12.08 21.19
C SER A 51 -12.69 11.56 19.92
N GLU A 52 -13.43 11.41 18.85
CA GLU A 52 -12.90 10.98 17.54
C GLU A 52 -11.96 12.04 16.95
N ALA A 53 -12.34 13.32 16.99
CA ALA A 53 -11.48 14.41 16.55
C ALA A 53 -10.16 14.49 17.35
N LYS A 54 -10.23 14.26 18.68
CA LYS A 54 -9.04 14.20 19.53
C LYS A 54 -8.16 12.99 19.15
N ARG A 55 -8.77 11.81 18.97
CA ARG A 55 -8.07 10.58 18.54
C ARG A 55 -7.36 10.80 17.21
N ALA A 56 -8.01 11.41 16.23
CA ALA A 56 -7.42 11.72 14.92
C ALA A 56 -6.20 12.65 15.06
N LYS A 57 -6.29 13.72 15.85
CA LYS A 57 -5.16 14.63 16.10
C LYS A 57 -3.96 13.90 16.74
N ILE A 58 -4.20 13.01 17.70
CA ILE A 58 -3.13 12.22 18.33
C ILE A 58 -2.43 11.36 17.27
N VAL A 59 -3.18 10.68 16.40
CA VAL A 59 -2.61 9.85 15.32
C VAL A 59 -1.80 10.70 14.33
N ASP A 60 -2.28 11.89 13.95
CA ASP A 60 -1.54 12.78 13.03
C ASP A 60 -0.23 13.28 13.62
N THR A 61 -0.24 13.67 14.89
CA THR A 61 0.98 14.05 15.60
C THR A 61 1.91 12.84 15.76
N ALA A 62 1.39 11.67 16.07
CA ALA A 62 2.18 10.45 16.19
C ALA A 62 2.87 10.06 14.87
N ILE A 63 2.19 10.21 13.71
CA ILE A 63 2.80 9.97 12.39
C ILE A 63 4.06 10.81 12.22
N ARG A 64 4.02 12.11 12.53
CA ARG A 64 5.20 12.96 12.43
C ARG A 64 6.32 12.54 13.38
N HIS A 65 6.02 12.35 14.66
CA HIS A 65 7.00 11.97 15.66
C HIS A 65 7.68 10.63 15.35
N PHE A 66 6.92 9.62 14.94
CA PHE A 66 7.49 8.34 14.54
C PHE A 66 8.30 8.44 13.24
N ALA A 67 7.84 9.25 12.29
CA ALA A 67 8.58 9.47 11.04
C ALA A 67 9.94 10.16 11.26
N GLU A 68 9.98 11.17 12.14
CA GLU A 68 11.18 11.95 12.45
C GLU A 68 12.18 11.20 13.32
N HIS A 69 11.70 10.51 14.36
CA HIS A 69 12.56 9.91 15.38
C HIS A 69 12.68 8.39 15.28
N GLY A 70 11.91 7.76 14.41
CA GLY A 70 11.79 6.29 14.36
C GLY A 70 10.96 5.72 15.51
N TYR A 71 10.63 4.43 15.43
CA TYR A 71 9.79 3.78 16.43
C TYR A 71 10.43 3.80 17.83
N SER A 72 11.72 3.45 17.95
CA SER A 72 12.39 3.29 19.25
C SER A 72 12.53 4.61 20.01
N ALA A 73 13.01 5.66 19.36
CA ALA A 73 13.32 6.94 19.99
C ALA A 73 12.10 7.86 20.20
N ALA A 74 11.04 7.72 19.40
CA ALA A 74 9.82 8.51 19.59
C ALA A 74 9.19 8.24 20.96
N ARG A 75 8.82 9.31 21.68
CA ARG A 75 8.25 9.24 23.04
C ARG A 75 6.80 9.70 23.04
N VAL A 76 5.93 8.92 23.68
CA VAL A 76 4.49 9.26 23.81
C VAL A 76 4.30 10.55 24.62
N GLU A 77 5.23 10.83 25.54
CA GLU A 77 5.26 12.07 26.31
C GLU A 77 5.36 13.32 25.41
N ASP A 78 6.23 13.28 24.42
CA ASP A 78 6.47 14.40 23.50
C ASP A 78 5.25 14.66 22.63
N ILE A 79 4.61 13.57 22.14
CA ILE A 79 3.33 13.63 21.40
C ILE A 79 2.22 14.27 22.26
N ALA A 80 2.13 13.87 23.54
CA ALA A 80 1.14 14.39 24.46
C ALA A 80 1.40 15.87 24.79
N ALA A 81 2.68 16.24 25.01
CA ALA A 81 3.10 17.62 25.30
C ALA A 81 2.78 18.57 24.15
N GLU A 82 3.06 18.18 22.90
CA GLU A 82 2.74 18.98 21.71
C GLU A 82 1.23 19.27 21.59
N LEU A 83 0.41 18.32 21.98
CA LEU A 83 -1.05 18.47 21.94
C LEU A 83 -1.64 19.13 23.20
N ASN A 84 -0.80 19.51 24.18
CA ASN A 84 -1.23 20.00 25.48
C ASN A 84 -2.24 19.07 26.18
N ILE A 85 -1.96 17.75 26.17
CA ILE A 85 -2.77 16.74 26.84
C ILE A 85 -1.92 15.88 27.77
N ALA A 86 -2.54 15.28 28.78
CA ALA A 86 -1.86 14.34 29.64
C ALA A 86 -1.49 13.05 28.89
N LYS A 87 -0.29 12.48 29.13
CA LYS A 87 0.14 11.17 28.59
C LYS A 87 -0.92 10.07 28.79
N GLY A 88 -1.55 10.04 29.99
CA GLY A 88 -2.64 9.10 30.28
C GLY A 88 -3.81 9.20 29.30
N SER A 89 -4.09 10.39 28.75
CA SER A 89 -5.13 10.56 27.73
C SER A 89 -4.78 9.86 26.40
N VAL A 90 -3.52 9.80 26.03
CA VAL A 90 -3.07 9.04 24.86
C VAL A 90 -3.30 7.54 25.10
N PHE A 91 -2.88 7.03 26.26
CA PHE A 91 -3.05 5.61 26.58
C PHE A 91 -4.52 5.18 26.77
N GLN A 92 -5.41 6.09 27.16
CA GLN A 92 -6.86 5.81 27.16
C GLN A 92 -7.38 5.49 25.73
N HIS A 93 -6.82 6.11 24.68
CA HIS A 93 -7.22 5.87 23.30
C HIS A 93 -6.50 4.68 22.65
N PHE A 94 -5.22 4.45 22.97
CA PHE A 94 -4.36 3.55 22.19
C PHE A 94 -3.73 2.42 23.03
N LYS A 95 -3.93 2.41 24.35
CA LYS A 95 -3.46 1.41 25.32
C LYS A 95 -1.93 1.35 25.48
N SER A 96 -1.17 1.36 24.37
CA SER A 96 0.29 1.24 24.34
C SER A 96 0.89 2.11 23.24
N LYS A 97 2.24 2.23 23.22
CA LYS A 97 2.99 2.84 22.13
C LYS A 97 2.81 2.04 20.83
N ASP A 98 2.78 0.70 20.91
CA ASP A 98 2.54 -0.19 19.79
C ASP A 98 1.16 0.05 19.19
N GLY A 99 0.12 0.14 20.05
CA GLY A 99 -1.24 0.45 19.61
C GLY A 99 -1.35 1.82 18.94
N LEU A 100 -0.63 2.84 19.43
CA LEU A 100 -0.57 4.15 18.80
C LEU A 100 0.16 4.08 17.45
N PHE A 101 1.31 3.39 17.40
CA PHE A 101 2.06 3.20 16.16
C PHE A 101 1.25 2.43 15.12
N PHE A 102 0.56 1.38 15.53
CA PHE A 102 -0.27 0.59 14.61
C PHE A 102 -1.43 1.42 14.02
N GLU A 103 -2.07 2.29 14.82
CA GLU A 103 -3.07 3.23 14.28
C GLU A 103 -2.46 4.27 13.33
N ALA A 104 -1.25 4.76 13.64
CA ALA A 104 -0.50 5.64 12.76
C ALA A 104 -0.15 4.92 11.43
N TYR A 105 0.31 3.66 11.49
CA TYR A 105 0.59 2.82 10.33
C TYR A 105 -0.65 2.62 9.46
N LYS A 106 -1.78 2.23 10.06
CA LYS A 106 -3.05 2.05 9.31
C LYS A 106 -3.45 3.33 8.58
N LYS A 107 -3.36 4.48 9.26
CA LYS A 107 -3.70 5.77 8.64
C LYS A 107 -2.73 6.11 7.51
N ALA A 108 -1.44 5.88 7.70
CA ALA A 108 -0.40 6.12 6.71
C ALA A 108 -0.65 5.29 5.44
N VAL A 109 -0.80 3.97 5.57
CA VAL A 109 -1.04 3.06 4.45
C VAL A 109 -2.34 3.42 3.71
N ARG A 110 -3.41 3.74 4.43
CA ARG A 110 -4.69 4.17 3.83
C ARG A 110 -4.62 5.51 3.07
N SER A 111 -3.52 6.25 3.15
CA SER A 111 -3.32 7.47 2.38
C SER A 111 -2.69 7.24 1.00
N PHE A 112 -2.14 6.04 0.71
CA PHE A 112 -1.40 5.75 -0.51
C PHE A 112 -2.27 5.57 -1.76
N PRO A 113 -3.46 4.96 -1.72
CA PRO A 113 -4.23 4.63 -2.92
C PRO A 113 -4.47 5.79 -3.87
N LYS A 114 -4.69 7.00 -3.33
CA LYS A 114 -4.88 8.21 -4.14
C LYS A 114 -3.71 8.56 -5.06
N TYR A 115 -2.49 8.05 -4.76
CA TYR A 115 -1.30 8.24 -5.57
C TYR A 115 -1.05 7.10 -6.55
N MET A 116 -1.74 5.97 -6.37
CA MET A 116 -1.50 4.73 -7.10
C MET A 116 -2.58 4.45 -8.16
N GLU A 117 -3.56 5.34 -8.30
CA GLU A 117 -4.61 5.21 -9.30
C GLU A 117 -3.99 5.29 -10.71
N VAL A 118 -4.17 4.22 -11.50
CA VAL A 118 -3.62 4.12 -12.85
C VAL A 118 -4.58 4.79 -13.83
N PRO A 119 -4.17 5.83 -14.56
CA PRO A 119 -5.00 6.44 -15.61
C PRO A 119 -5.37 5.43 -16.72
N ALA A 120 -6.54 5.61 -17.31
CA ALA A 120 -7.07 4.71 -18.34
C ALA A 120 -6.12 4.55 -19.56
N GLU A 121 -5.34 5.57 -19.86
CA GLU A 121 -4.33 5.54 -20.91
C GLU A 121 -3.27 4.48 -20.67
N PHE A 122 -2.75 4.35 -19.43
CA PHE A 122 -1.77 3.32 -19.08
C PHE A 122 -2.42 1.94 -18.95
N GLN A 123 -3.65 1.86 -18.44
CA GLN A 123 -4.39 0.60 -18.39
C GLN A 123 -4.58 0.00 -19.80
N ASN A 124 -4.84 0.85 -20.80
CA ASN A 124 -5.02 0.43 -22.19
C ASN A 124 -3.71 -0.06 -22.83
N GLN A 125 -2.56 0.44 -22.40
CA GLN A 125 -1.26 0.05 -22.92
C GLN A 125 -0.81 -1.34 -22.43
N GLY A 126 -1.34 -1.82 -21.30
CA GLY A 126 -1.13 -3.18 -20.84
C GLY A 126 -0.48 -3.31 -19.47
N PHE A 127 -0.28 -4.56 -19.06
CA PHE A 127 0.19 -4.94 -17.73
C PHE A 127 1.52 -4.29 -17.34
N PHE A 128 2.53 -4.32 -18.22
CA PHE A 128 3.86 -3.80 -17.92
C PHE A 128 3.93 -2.28 -17.88
N GLU A 129 3.10 -1.60 -18.66
CA GLU A 129 3.00 -0.14 -18.60
C GLU A 129 2.29 0.34 -17.33
N MET A 130 1.37 -0.44 -16.79
CA MET A 130 0.80 -0.18 -15.47
C MET A 130 1.87 -0.31 -14.36
N LEU A 131 2.73 -1.35 -14.42
CA LEU A 131 3.87 -1.48 -13.49
C LEU A 131 4.84 -0.29 -13.62
N ARG A 132 5.15 0.13 -14.84
CA ARG A 132 5.98 1.32 -15.11
C ARG A 132 5.39 2.56 -14.46
N TYR A 133 4.10 2.78 -14.66
CA TYR A 133 3.39 3.91 -14.08
C TYR A 133 3.51 3.93 -12.55
N TRP A 134 3.29 2.80 -11.88
CA TRP A 134 3.40 2.71 -10.43
C TRP A 134 4.82 3.02 -9.92
N LEU A 135 5.85 2.50 -10.57
CA LEU A 135 7.22 2.84 -10.22
C LEU A 135 7.52 4.34 -10.38
N GLY A 136 6.90 5.00 -11.36
CA GLY A 136 7.05 6.43 -11.60
C GLY A 136 6.28 7.30 -10.61
N CYS A 137 5.05 6.96 -10.25
CA CYS A 137 4.22 7.80 -9.38
C CYS A 137 4.63 7.76 -7.91
N THR A 138 5.41 6.76 -7.47
CA THR A 138 5.83 6.62 -6.08
C THR A 138 6.67 7.80 -5.58
N GLU A 139 7.47 8.43 -6.44
CA GLU A 139 8.22 9.63 -6.05
C GLU A 139 7.31 10.78 -5.64
N HIS A 140 6.20 10.99 -6.34
CA HIS A 140 5.22 11.99 -5.97
C HIS A 140 4.59 11.67 -4.62
N MET A 141 4.25 10.40 -4.40
CA MET A 141 3.73 9.93 -3.11
C MET A 141 4.71 10.23 -1.96
N VAL A 142 5.99 9.90 -2.14
CA VAL A 142 7.01 10.13 -1.10
C VAL A 142 7.22 11.61 -0.86
N ARG A 143 7.32 12.43 -1.91
CA ARG A 143 7.50 13.87 -1.78
C ARG A 143 6.33 14.54 -1.03
N ASP A 144 5.10 14.15 -1.38
CA ASP A 144 3.89 14.80 -0.87
C ASP A 144 3.44 14.20 0.48
N ASN A 145 3.89 12.98 0.81
CA ASN A 145 3.45 12.23 1.99
C ASN A 145 4.60 11.48 2.67
N TRP A 146 5.76 12.14 2.78
CA TRP A 146 6.98 11.55 3.32
C TRP A 146 6.80 10.88 4.68
N ALA A 147 6.09 11.52 5.61
CA ALA A 147 5.89 10.98 6.94
C ALA A 147 5.14 9.64 6.92
N SER A 148 4.10 9.51 6.09
CA SER A 148 3.36 8.25 5.93
C SER A 148 4.23 7.16 5.30
N TYR A 149 5.03 7.50 4.29
CA TYR A 149 5.96 6.55 3.68
C TYR A 149 7.03 6.09 4.69
N ARG A 150 7.55 7.01 5.51
CA ARG A 150 8.52 6.66 6.57
C ARG A 150 7.90 5.72 7.61
N ILE A 151 6.64 5.93 8.00
CA ILE A 151 5.88 5.02 8.88
C ILE A 151 5.75 3.62 8.25
N TYR A 152 5.44 3.55 6.97
CA TYR A 152 5.39 2.30 6.21
C TYR A 152 6.73 1.55 6.27
N LEU A 153 7.84 2.23 6.01
CA LEU A 153 9.17 1.62 6.09
C LEU A 153 9.49 1.13 7.51
N ILE A 154 9.21 1.93 8.53
CA ILE A 154 9.44 1.55 9.93
C ILE A 154 8.64 0.29 10.29
N GLY A 155 7.39 0.17 9.86
CA GLY A 155 6.56 -0.99 10.11
C GLY A 155 7.03 -2.23 9.36
N ASN A 156 7.41 -2.10 8.10
CA ASN A 156 7.76 -3.22 7.25
C ASN A 156 9.20 -3.73 7.45
N TYR A 157 10.12 -2.85 7.86
CA TYR A 157 11.53 -3.20 8.09
C TYR A 157 11.94 -3.18 9.56
N GLY A 158 11.01 -2.88 10.47
CA GLY A 158 11.25 -2.93 11.90
C GLY A 158 11.56 -4.35 12.42
N THR A 159 12.26 -4.42 13.54
CA THR A 159 12.71 -5.69 14.14
C THR A 159 11.68 -6.32 15.08
N ASP A 160 10.63 -5.62 15.47
CA ASP A 160 9.58 -6.15 16.35
C ASP A 160 8.66 -7.11 15.59
N LEU A 161 8.83 -8.40 15.84
CA LEU A 161 8.06 -9.45 15.17
C LEU A 161 6.58 -9.50 15.59
N ALA A 162 6.23 -9.04 16.78
CA ALA A 162 4.84 -9.02 17.23
C ALA A 162 4.07 -7.93 16.46
N LEU A 163 4.63 -6.73 16.40
CA LEU A 163 4.09 -5.62 15.62
C LEU A 163 4.01 -5.96 14.13
N ARG A 164 5.03 -6.60 13.57
CA ARG A 164 5.00 -7.06 12.16
C ARG A 164 3.89 -8.06 11.88
N ARG A 165 3.59 -8.98 12.81
CA ARG A 165 2.46 -9.90 12.65
C ARG A 165 1.11 -9.17 12.64
N GLU A 166 0.94 -8.15 13.47
CA GLU A 166 -0.27 -7.32 13.45
C GLU A 166 -0.40 -6.55 12.13
N ILE A 167 0.70 -5.96 11.66
CA ILE A 167 0.76 -5.27 10.36
C ILE A 167 0.39 -6.23 9.23
N ASN A 168 1.00 -7.41 9.15
CA ASN A 168 0.69 -8.40 8.11
C ASN A 168 -0.79 -8.83 8.14
N ARG A 169 -1.35 -9.10 9.33
CA ARG A 169 -2.78 -9.43 9.44
C ARG A 169 -3.68 -8.31 8.96
N PHE A 170 -3.28 -7.07 9.23
CA PHE A 170 -3.99 -5.89 8.75
C PHE A 170 -3.92 -5.79 7.23
N LEU A 171 -2.73 -5.87 6.62
CA LEU A 171 -2.54 -5.79 5.17
C LEU A 171 -3.32 -6.86 4.43
N VAL A 172 -3.22 -8.12 4.85
CA VAL A 172 -3.99 -9.24 4.26
C VAL A 172 -5.50 -9.04 4.38
N LYS A 173 -5.98 -8.41 5.48
CA LYS A 173 -7.41 -8.14 5.65
C LYS A 173 -7.89 -7.00 4.76
N GLU A 174 -7.07 -5.98 4.58
CA GLU A 174 -7.42 -4.80 3.77
C GLU A 174 -7.36 -5.12 2.27
N ASP A 175 -6.40 -5.93 1.85
CA ASP A 175 -6.26 -6.37 0.46
C ASP A 175 -5.99 -7.89 0.40
N PRO A 176 -7.03 -8.72 0.52
CA PRO A 176 -6.88 -10.17 0.53
C PRO A 176 -6.53 -10.77 -0.84
N TYR A 177 -6.68 -10.03 -1.92
CA TYR A 177 -6.49 -10.52 -3.28
C TYR A 177 -5.31 -9.87 -3.99
N GLY A 178 -5.02 -8.61 -3.71
CA GLY A 178 -3.83 -7.86 -4.09
C GLY A 178 -3.26 -8.18 -5.47
N TRP A 179 -2.02 -8.59 -5.49
CA TRP A 179 -1.30 -8.96 -6.70
C TRP A 179 -1.90 -10.13 -7.46
N ASN A 180 -2.64 -11.04 -6.81
CA ASN A 180 -3.25 -12.20 -7.47
C ASN A 180 -4.34 -11.78 -8.48
N GLU A 181 -5.16 -10.78 -8.13
CA GLU A 181 -6.15 -10.23 -9.08
C GLU A 181 -5.46 -9.52 -10.25
N PHE A 182 -4.37 -8.79 -9.97
CA PHE A 182 -3.60 -8.12 -11.00
C PHE A 182 -2.93 -9.11 -11.97
N VAL A 183 -2.33 -10.19 -11.47
CA VAL A 183 -1.78 -11.27 -12.30
C VAL A 183 -2.90 -11.93 -13.13
N SER A 184 -4.03 -12.25 -12.50
CA SER A 184 -5.20 -12.81 -13.20
C SER A 184 -5.71 -11.90 -14.32
N TYR A 185 -5.68 -10.59 -14.10
CA TYR A 185 -6.03 -9.61 -15.14
C TYR A 185 -5.03 -9.64 -16.29
N GLY A 186 -3.72 -9.66 -16.01
CA GLY A 186 -2.68 -9.76 -17.04
C GLY A 186 -2.78 -11.01 -17.89
N ILE A 187 -3.11 -12.15 -17.27
CA ILE A 187 -3.36 -13.43 -17.98
C ILE A 187 -4.62 -13.30 -18.88
N LYS A 188 -5.72 -12.78 -18.35
CA LYS A 188 -6.97 -12.59 -19.13
C LYS A 188 -6.81 -11.64 -20.31
N ARG A 189 -5.94 -10.65 -20.20
CA ARG A 189 -5.59 -9.75 -21.31
C ARG A 189 -4.69 -10.41 -22.38
N GLY A 190 -4.02 -11.50 -22.00
CA GLY A 190 -2.99 -12.12 -22.81
C GLY A 190 -1.65 -11.39 -22.77
N ASP A 191 -1.41 -10.57 -21.76
CA ASP A 191 -0.13 -9.88 -21.52
C ASP A 191 0.84 -10.82 -20.79
N LEU A 192 0.32 -11.69 -19.92
CA LEU A 192 1.07 -12.73 -19.20
C LEU A 192 0.80 -14.12 -19.77
N ARG A 193 1.75 -15.05 -19.56
CA ARG A 193 1.59 -16.45 -19.92
C ARG A 193 0.45 -17.09 -19.13
N ALA A 194 -0.30 -17.99 -19.76
CA ALA A 194 -1.46 -18.63 -19.15
C ALA A 194 -1.10 -19.81 -18.23
N ASP A 195 0.15 -20.30 -18.27
CA ASP A 195 0.67 -21.42 -17.47
C ASP A 195 1.21 -21.00 -16.10
N LEU A 196 1.13 -19.71 -15.76
CA LEU A 196 1.63 -19.18 -14.50
C LEU A 196 0.75 -19.56 -13.31
N ASP A 197 1.37 -19.95 -12.21
CA ASP A 197 0.72 -20.03 -10.91
C ASP A 197 0.48 -18.60 -10.37
N VAL A 198 -0.79 -18.24 -10.26
CA VAL A 198 -1.22 -16.86 -9.92
C VAL A 198 -0.73 -16.44 -8.53
N GLU A 199 -0.80 -17.33 -7.54
CA GLU A 199 -0.41 -17.01 -6.16
C GLU A 199 1.11 -16.85 -6.04
N MET A 200 1.87 -17.73 -6.68
CA MET A 200 3.34 -17.63 -6.70
C MET A 200 3.80 -16.36 -7.40
N ILE A 201 3.25 -16.07 -8.59
CA ILE A 201 3.65 -14.87 -9.34
C ILE A 201 3.17 -13.59 -8.66
N GLY A 202 1.99 -13.60 -8.06
CA GLY A 202 1.51 -12.48 -7.24
C GLY A 202 2.48 -12.16 -6.11
N SER A 203 2.92 -13.18 -5.36
CA SER A 203 3.90 -13.03 -4.28
C SER A 203 5.27 -12.54 -4.78
N VAL A 204 5.76 -13.10 -5.90
CA VAL A 204 7.04 -12.67 -6.49
C VAL A 204 6.97 -11.21 -6.94
N LEU A 205 5.87 -10.79 -7.56
CA LEU A 205 5.68 -9.39 -7.95
C LEU A 205 5.62 -8.46 -6.73
N GLU A 206 4.85 -8.80 -5.70
CA GLU A 206 4.79 -8.05 -4.45
C GLU A 206 6.21 -7.83 -3.88
N TRP A 207 6.95 -8.91 -3.66
CA TRP A 207 8.29 -8.82 -3.06
C TRP A 207 9.28 -8.03 -3.93
N THR A 208 9.24 -8.22 -5.23
CA THR A 208 10.22 -7.60 -6.13
C THR A 208 9.87 -6.14 -6.42
N MET A 209 8.59 -5.82 -6.62
CA MET A 209 8.12 -4.45 -6.84
C MET A 209 8.37 -3.58 -5.61
N ASP A 210 7.96 -4.04 -4.41
CA ASP A 210 8.16 -3.30 -3.17
C ASP A 210 9.66 -3.05 -2.90
N ARG A 211 10.49 -4.08 -3.01
CA ARG A 211 11.94 -3.94 -2.77
C ARG A 211 12.63 -3.07 -3.80
N PHE A 212 12.26 -3.17 -5.07
CA PHE A 212 12.81 -2.32 -6.12
C PHE A 212 12.42 -0.85 -5.90
N GLN A 213 11.16 -0.61 -5.59
CA GLN A 213 10.62 0.72 -5.29
C GLN A 213 11.28 1.34 -4.05
N ASP A 214 11.39 0.59 -2.96
CA ASP A 214 12.02 1.05 -1.73
C ASP A 214 13.50 1.38 -1.93
N ALA A 215 14.23 0.57 -2.70
CA ALA A 215 15.62 0.85 -3.07
C ALA A 215 15.74 2.09 -3.98
N LEU A 216 14.78 2.31 -4.88
CA LEU A 216 14.75 3.50 -5.74
C LEU A 216 14.60 4.78 -4.90
N LEU A 217 13.77 4.74 -3.86
CA LEU A 217 13.37 5.91 -3.09
C LEU A 217 14.22 6.16 -1.83
N THR A 218 14.83 5.11 -1.28
CA THR A 218 15.49 5.12 0.04
C THR A 218 16.91 4.61 -0.08
N GLU A 219 17.89 5.47 0.22
CA GLU A 219 19.33 5.15 0.09
C GLU A 219 19.73 3.94 0.95
N GLU A 220 19.23 3.86 2.17
CA GLU A 220 19.55 2.80 3.13
C GLU A 220 19.04 1.42 2.69
N LEU A 221 18.11 1.37 1.74
CA LEU A 221 17.57 0.13 1.17
C LEU A 221 18.11 -0.18 -0.23
N ASP A 222 18.91 0.73 -0.81
CA ASP A 222 19.55 0.53 -2.12
C ASP A 222 20.81 -0.32 -1.98
N PRO A 223 20.86 -1.52 -2.58
CA PRO A 223 22.08 -2.35 -2.59
C PRO A 223 23.18 -1.83 -3.54
N GLY A 224 23.13 -0.57 -3.94
CA GLY A 224 24.04 0.04 -4.91
C GLY A 224 23.56 -0.04 -6.36
N LEU A 225 22.26 -0.29 -6.56
CA LEU A 225 21.66 -0.35 -7.90
C LEU A 225 21.44 1.05 -8.49
N PHE A 226 21.07 2.02 -7.70
CA PHE A 226 20.74 3.39 -8.12
C PHE A 226 21.81 4.39 -7.69
N ARG A 227 22.42 4.19 -6.53
CA ARG A 227 23.36 5.13 -5.90
C ARG A 227 24.69 4.46 -5.62
N LYS A 228 25.74 5.23 -5.73
CA LYS A 228 27.06 4.89 -5.19
C LYS A 228 27.31 5.85 -4.03
N GLN A 229 27.33 5.33 -2.79
CA GLN A 229 27.67 6.07 -1.56
C GLN A 229 27.20 7.55 -1.52
N GLY A 230 25.93 7.79 -1.17
CA GLY A 230 25.38 9.13 -0.97
C GLY A 230 25.14 9.95 -2.23
N SER A 231 25.34 9.39 -3.42
CA SER A 231 24.99 10.06 -4.67
C SER A 231 23.47 10.07 -4.91
N VAL A 232 22.98 11.03 -5.68
CA VAL A 232 21.60 11.02 -6.18
C VAL A 232 21.38 9.83 -7.13
N PRO A 233 20.15 9.33 -7.26
CA PRO A 233 19.81 8.26 -8.17
C PRO A 233 20.24 8.58 -9.61
N GLU A 234 21.15 7.78 -10.13
CA GLU A 234 21.60 7.86 -11.53
C GLU A 234 20.82 6.85 -12.38
N LYS A 235 20.54 7.21 -13.64
CA LYS A 235 19.98 6.27 -14.62
C LYS A 235 18.67 5.58 -14.17
N LYS A 236 17.87 6.27 -13.35
CA LYS A 236 16.61 5.76 -12.82
C LYS A 236 15.76 5.09 -13.91
N GLU A 237 15.46 5.81 -15.00
CA GLU A 237 14.63 5.30 -16.08
C GLU A 237 15.22 4.06 -16.74
N SER A 238 16.55 4.03 -16.92
CA SER A 238 17.25 2.85 -17.45
C SER A 238 17.11 1.63 -16.52
N ARG A 239 17.14 1.83 -15.20
CA ARG A 239 16.97 0.74 -14.22
C ARG A 239 15.52 0.26 -14.14
N ILE A 240 14.57 1.15 -14.20
CA ILE A 240 13.14 0.80 -14.30
C ILE A 240 12.92 -0.03 -15.57
N GLN A 241 13.46 0.40 -16.72
CA GLN A 241 13.32 -0.34 -17.97
C GLN A 241 13.95 -1.75 -17.86
N GLN A 242 15.18 -1.86 -17.34
CA GLN A 242 15.85 -3.14 -17.14
C GLN A 242 15.06 -4.08 -16.23
N PHE A 243 14.46 -3.56 -15.17
CA PHE A 243 13.64 -4.33 -14.26
C PHE A 243 12.35 -4.83 -14.94
N LEU A 244 11.67 -3.97 -15.68
CA LEU A 244 10.47 -4.34 -16.44
C LEU A 244 10.79 -5.34 -17.54
N ASP A 245 11.92 -5.19 -18.25
CA ASP A 245 12.38 -6.15 -19.25
C ASP A 245 12.64 -7.53 -18.65
N LEU A 246 13.22 -7.57 -17.43
CA LEU A 246 13.42 -8.82 -16.70
C LEU A 246 12.09 -9.52 -16.39
N LEU A 247 11.13 -8.77 -15.85
CA LEU A 247 9.80 -9.29 -15.56
C LEU A 247 9.08 -9.74 -16.84
N GLN A 248 9.15 -8.95 -17.89
CA GLN A 248 8.53 -9.27 -19.17
C GLN A 248 9.08 -10.55 -19.80
N ARG A 249 10.39 -10.78 -19.71
CA ARG A 249 11.00 -12.05 -20.16
C ARG A 249 10.59 -13.24 -19.30
N ALA A 250 10.42 -13.04 -17.99
CA ALA A 250 10.09 -14.09 -17.06
C ALA A 250 8.61 -14.53 -17.15
N ILE A 251 7.68 -13.57 -17.23
CA ILE A 251 6.25 -13.82 -17.09
C ILE A 251 5.39 -13.33 -18.26
N GLY A 252 5.95 -12.56 -19.19
CA GLY A 252 5.23 -12.04 -20.37
C GLY A 252 4.86 -13.15 -21.35
N SER A 253 3.71 -12.99 -22.02
CA SER A 253 3.28 -13.87 -23.09
C SER A 253 4.15 -13.72 -24.36
N GLU A 254 4.11 -14.70 -25.26
CA GLU A 254 4.81 -14.63 -26.56
C GLU A 254 4.40 -13.38 -27.37
N LYS A 255 3.14 -12.98 -27.30
CA LYS A 255 2.61 -11.78 -27.96
C LYS A 255 3.36 -10.52 -27.54
N VAL A 256 3.68 -10.39 -26.27
CA VAL A 256 4.40 -9.23 -25.69
C VAL A 256 5.90 -9.31 -26.04
N GLN A 257 6.48 -10.52 -26.02
CA GLN A 257 7.90 -10.71 -26.33
C GLN A 257 8.27 -10.43 -27.79
N VAL A 258 7.32 -10.64 -28.73
CA VAL A 258 7.52 -10.35 -30.16
C VAL A 258 7.59 -8.85 -30.45
N HIS A 259 6.87 -8.02 -29.71
CA HIS A 259 6.91 -6.55 -29.88
C HIS A 259 8.29 -5.97 -29.53
N GLN A 260 8.97 -6.50 -28.49
CA GLN A 260 10.32 -6.05 -28.12
C GLN A 260 11.40 -6.38 -29.16
N LYS A 261 11.25 -7.44 -29.96
CA LYS A 261 12.22 -7.79 -31.00
C LYS A 261 12.11 -6.95 -32.28
N ARG A 262 11.04 -6.14 -32.37
CA ARG A 262 10.75 -5.28 -33.55
C ARG A 262 10.94 -3.78 -33.28
N ALA A 263 11.12 -3.37 -32.01
CA ALA A 263 11.45 -2.02 -31.59
C ALA A 263 12.96 -1.85 -31.36
#